data_c4af8a37e7cf5d66f5976bc2f3785bf8
#
_entry.id   c4af8a37e7cf5d66f5976bc2f3785bf8
#
_cell.length_a   1.000
_cell.length_b   1.000
_cell.length_c   1.000
_cell.angle_alpha   90.00
_cell.angle_beta   90.00
_cell.angle_gamma   90.00
#
_symmetry.space_group_name_H-M   'P 1'
#
loop_
_entity.id
_entity.type
_entity.pdbx_description
1 polymer ?
#
loop_
_entity_poly.entity_id
_entity_poly.type
_entity_poly.pdbx_seq_one_letter_code
_entity_poly.pdbx_strand_id
1 'polypeptide(L)'
;YMEQVSLYDLADNLHMNYSYLSAYISRKTGKHFSEHLNDTRIRHAKELLSVTNFSISYISETIGYADQSYFGKVFKKQVGMTPLQFRNQYQRKD
;
A
#
# COMPACT_ATOMS: atom_id res chain seq x y z
N TYR A 1 -0.88 -4.38 -10.70
CA TYR A 1 -0.93 -4.46 -9.23
C TYR A 1 -2.06 -3.66 -8.65
N MET A 2 -2.69 -2.88 -9.46
CA MET A 2 -3.92 -2.26 -9.03
C MET A 2 -5.00 -3.31 -8.83
N GLU A 3 -4.71 -4.49 -9.25
CA GLU A 3 -5.56 -5.64 -9.02
C GLU A 3 -5.35 -6.25 -7.64
N GLN A 4 -4.54 -5.60 -6.82
CA GLN A 4 -4.39 -6.05 -5.44
C GLN A 4 -5.75 -6.08 -4.78
N VAL A 5 -6.18 -7.25 -4.41
CA VAL A 5 -7.48 -7.44 -3.78
C VAL A 5 -7.40 -6.92 -2.37
N SER A 6 -8.28 -6.00 -2.02
CA SER A 6 -8.36 -5.57 -0.63
C SER A 6 -8.97 -6.69 0.20
N LEU A 7 -8.74 -6.64 1.51
CA LEU A 7 -9.33 -7.63 2.39
C LEU A 7 -10.85 -7.53 2.37
N TYR A 8 -11.39 -6.32 2.18
CA TYR A 8 -12.83 -6.15 2.07
C TYR A 8 -13.37 -6.86 0.83
N ASP A 9 -12.69 -6.71 -0.31
CA ASP A 9 -13.11 -7.38 -1.54
C ASP A 9 -13.03 -8.89 -1.41
N LEU A 10 -11.97 -9.39 -0.79
CA LEU A 10 -11.81 -10.82 -0.59
C LEU A 10 -12.89 -11.38 0.33
N ALA A 11 -13.18 -10.67 1.43
CA ALA A 11 -14.23 -11.09 2.34
C ALA A 11 -15.58 -11.10 1.66
N ASP A 12 -15.86 -10.10 0.83
CA ASP A 12 -17.11 -10.01 0.10
C ASP A 12 -17.26 -11.16 -0.92
N ASN A 13 -16.20 -11.43 -1.67
CA ASN A 13 -16.20 -12.52 -2.66
C ASN A 13 -16.41 -13.89 -2.01
N LEU A 14 -15.91 -14.08 -0.80
CA LEU A 14 -16.03 -15.33 -0.08
C LEU A 14 -17.24 -15.36 0.86
N HIS A 15 -18.04 -14.31 0.86
CA HIS A 15 -19.19 -14.17 1.76
C HIS A 15 -18.79 -14.35 3.23
N MET A 16 -17.61 -13.82 3.56
CA MET A 16 -17.06 -13.91 4.91
C MET A 16 -17.05 -12.54 5.58
N ASN A 17 -17.10 -12.56 6.91
CA ASN A 17 -16.94 -11.35 7.69
C ASN A 17 -15.48 -10.88 7.63
N TYR A 18 -15.29 -9.58 7.44
CA TYR A 18 -13.95 -8.99 7.37
C TYR A 18 -13.11 -9.33 8.61
N SER A 19 -13.70 -9.14 9.80
CA SER A 19 -12.96 -9.38 11.03
C SER A 19 -12.54 -10.84 11.17
N TYR A 20 -13.41 -11.75 10.77
CA TYR A 20 -13.11 -13.18 10.82
C TYR A 20 -11.96 -13.51 9.84
N LEU A 21 -12.05 -13.02 8.63
CA LEU A 21 -11.03 -13.30 7.61
C LEU A 21 -9.68 -12.71 8.03
N SER A 22 -9.67 -11.51 8.58
CA SER A 22 -8.46 -10.87 9.06
C SER A 22 -7.80 -11.70 10.15
N ALA A 23 -8.59 -12.17 11.12
CA ALA A 23 -8.08 -13.01 12.19
C ALA A 23 -7.54 -14.35 11.67
N TYR A 24 -8.23 -14.93 10.70
CA TYR A 24 -7.80 -16.19 10.10
C TYR A 24 -6.44 -16.04 9.44
N ILE A 25 -6.28 -15.01 8.61
CA ILE A 25 -5.02 -14.76 7.90
C ILE A 25 -3.89 -14.46 8.89
N SER A 26 -4.19 -13.68 9.93
CA SER A 26 -3.21 -13.36 10.95
C SER A 26 -2.68 -14.61 11.66
N ARG A 27 -3.57 -15.55 11.96
CA ARG A 27 -3.15 -16.81 12.58
C ARG A 27 -2.33 -17.68 11.66
N LYS A 28 -2.62 -17.65 10.36
CA LYS A 28 -1.91 -18.50 9.38
C LYS A 28 -0.54 -17.96 9.02
N THR A 29 -0.39 -16.65 8.97
CA THR A 29 0.84 -16.01 8.49
C THR A 29 1.69 -15.43 9.61
N GLY A 30 1.12 -15.28 10.81
CA GLY A 30 1.78 -14.60 11.92
C GLY A 30 1.83 -13.09 11.72
N LYS A 31 1.08 -12.56 10.76
CA LYS A 31 1.10 -11.16 10.39
C LYS A 31 -0.29 -10.76 9.92
N HIS A 32 -0.75 -9.57 10.30
CA HIS A 32 -2.04 -9.09 9.86
C HIS A 32 -2.06 -8.89 8.35
N PHE A 33 -3.21 -9.18 7.74
CA PHE A 33 -3.37 -8.97 6.31
C PHE A 33 -3.08 -7.53 5.91
N SER A 34 -3.49 -6.57 6.73
CA SER A 34 -3.23 -5.16 6.45
C SER A 34 -1.75 -4.85 6.37
N GLU A 35 -0.92 -5.52 7.15
CA GLU A 35 0.54 -5.34 7.07
C GLU A 35 1.09 -5.88 5.76
N HIS A 36 0.64 -7.05 5.34
CA HIS A 36 1.02 -7.61 4.04
C HIS A 36 0.59 -6.69 2.90
N LEU A 37 -0.63 -6.18 2.98
CA LEU A 37 -1.16 -5.30 1.96
C LEU A 37 -0.38 -3.99 1.91
N ASN A 38 -0.04 -3.43 3.07
CA ASN A 38 0.77 -2.22 3.13
C ASN A 38 2.17 -2.45 2.53
N ASP A 39 2.79 -3.59 2.83
CA ASP A 39 4.10 -3.91 2.26
C ASP A 39 4.04 -3.91 0.73
N THR A 40 3.02 -4.53 0.17
CA THR A 40 2.83 -4.60 -1.28
C THR A 40 2.56 -3.21 -1.86
N ARG A 41 1.68 -2.45 -1.23
CA ARG A 41 1.34 -1.10 -1.68
C ARG A 41 2.55 -0.19 -1.65
N ILE A 42 3.35 -0.26 -0.60
CA ILE A 42 4.55 0.58 -0.50
C ILE A 42 5.57 0.22 -1.57
N ARG A 43 5.72 -1.04 -1.89
CA ARG A 43 6.61 -1.47 -2.98
C ARG A 43 6.16 -0.88 -4.31
N HIS A 44 4.86 -0.91 -4.61
CA HIS A 44 4.33 -0.31 -5.81
C HIS A 44 4.48 1.21 -5.80
N ALA A 45 4.32 1.84 -4.64
CA ALA A 45 4.52 3.27 -4.50
C ALA A 45 5.96 3.67 -4.85
N LYS A 46 6.94 2.92 -4.35
CA LYS A 46 8.35 3.18 -4.68
C LYS A 46 8.58 3.13 -6.18
N GLU A 47 8.00 2.15 -6.85
CA GLU A 47 8.13 2.03 -8.29
C GLU A 47 7.52 3.25 -8.99
N LEU A 48 6.28 3.60 -8.66
CA LEU A 48 5.62 4.75 -9.28
C LEU A 48 6.33 6.06 -9.00
N LEU A 49 6.84 6.24 -7.78
CA LEU A 49 7.60 7.44 -7.43
C LEU A 49 8.88 7.54 -8.27
N SER A 50 9.51 6.41 -8.56
CA SER A 50 10.78 6.37 -9.28
C SER A 50 10.61 6.55 -10.79
N VAL A 51 9.55 5.99 -11.37
CA VAL A 51 9.43 5.91 -12.83
C VAL A 51 8.37 6.83 -13.44
N THR A 52 7.59 7.53 -12.62
CA THR A 52 6.54 8.42 -13.12
C THR A 52 6.67 9.81 -12.52
N ASN A 53 5.93 10.75 -13.11
CA ASN A 53 5.76 12.10 -12.55
C ASN A 53 4.39 12.26 -11.91
N PHE A 54 3.71 11.18 -11.60
CA PHE A 54 2.41 11.24 -10.93
C PHE A 54 2.54 11.96 -9.59
N SER A 55 1.52 12.75 -9.24
CA SER A 55 1.52 13.41 -7.94
C SER A 55 1.48 12.38 -6.82
N ILE A 56 1.97 12.77 -5.65
CA ILE A 56 1.91 11.91 -4.47
C ILE A 56 0.45 11.54 -4.17
N SER A 57 -0.46 12.51 -4.31
CA SER A 57 -1.89 12.27 -4.09
C SER A 57 -2.43 11.20 -5.05
N TYR A 58 -2.09 11.31 -6.33
CA TYR A 58 -2.56 10.35 -7.32
C TYR A 58 -2.00 8.95 -7.04
N ILE A 59 -0.73 8.86 -6.69
CA ILE A 59 -0.10 7.57 -6.36
C ILE A 59 -0.80 6.95 -5.14
N SER A 60 -1.00 7.74 -4.09
CA SER A 60 -1.68 7.28 -2.89
C SER A 60 -3.04 6.67 -3.22
N GLU A 61 -3.82 7.39 -3.99
CA GLU A 61 -5.15 6.93 -4.39
C GLU A 61 -5.08 5.68 -5.28
N THR A 62 -4.17 5.70 -6.25
CA THR A 62 -4.04 4.61 -7.22
C THR A 62 -3.67 3.29 -6.55
N ILE A 63 -2.80 3.32 -5.54
CA ILE A 63 -2.38 2.09 -4.86
C ILE A 63 -3.32 1.68 -3.73
N GLY A 64 -4.39 2.44 -3.50
CA GLY A 64 -5.47 2.00 -2.64
C GLY A 64 -5.57 2.67 -1.29
N TYR A 65 -4.88 3.78 -1.06
CA TYR A 65 -5.05 4.57 0.16
C TYR A 65 -6.07 5.67 -0.09
N ALA A 66 -7.08 5.75 0.76
CA ALA A 66 -8.08 6.82 0.67
C ALA A 66 -7.55 8.15 1.20
N ASP A 67 -6.55 8.11 2.06
CA ASP A 67 -6.00 9.28 2.74
C ASP A 67 -4.52 9.39 2.47
N GLN A 68 -4.12 10.46 1.79
CA GLN A 68 -2.72 10.72 1.46
C GLN A 68 -1.86 10.88 2.73
N SER A 69 -2.42 11.48 3.77
CA SER A 69 -1.68 11.66 5.02
C SER A 69 -1.33 10.32 5.66
N TYR A 70 -2.26 9.39 5.66
CA TYR A 70 -2.01 8.06 6.16
C TYR A 70 -0.98 7.33 5.31
N PHE A 71 -1.09 7.44 3.99
CA PHE A 71 -0.10 6.88 3.09
C PHE A 71 1.30 7.40 3.41
N GLY A 72 1.43 8.71 3.59
CA GLY A 72 2.72 9.32 3.92
C GLY A 72 3.31 8.77 5.21
N LYS A 73 2.47 8.57 6.22
CA LYS A 73 2.94 8.01 7.50
C LYS A 73 3.40 6.56 7.35
N VAL A 74 2.64 5.75 6.64
CA VAL A 74 3.00 4.34 6.39
C VAL A 74 4.30 4.28 5.59
N PHE A 75 4.40 5.08 4.54
CA PHE A 75 5.58 5.11 3.69
C PHE A 75 6.82 5.48 4.50
N LYS A 76 6.74 6.58 5.25
CA LYS A 76 7.87 7.04 6.05
C LYS A 76 8.28 6.01 7.09
N LYS A 77 7.31 5.36 7.72
CA LYS A 77 7.61 4.34 8.73
C LYS A 77 8.34 3.16 8.13
N GLN A 78 7.95 2.70 6.94
CA GLN A 78 8.53 1.51 6.33
C GLN A 78 9.80 1.81 5.55
N VAL A 79 9.89 2.98 4.93
CA VAL A 79 10.99 3.32 4.03
C VAL A 79 12.05 4.19 4.70
N GLY A 80 11.66 4.93 5.73
CA GLY A 80 12.58 5.81 6.44
C GLY A 80 12.64 7.22 5.89
N MET A 81 11.86 7.52 4.87
CA MET A 81 11.78 8.87 4.30
C MET A 81 10.38 9.08 3.72
N THR A 82 10.01 10.36 3.52
CA THR A 82 8.71 10.68 2.94
C THR A 82 8.67 10.29 1.46
N PRO A 83 7.47 10.13 0.88
CA PRO A 83 7.37 9.88 -0.56
C PRO A 83 8.07 10.92 -1.42
N LEU A 84 7.97 12.19 -1.06
CA LEU A 84 8.63 13.24 -1.82
C LEU A 84 10.14 13.14 -1.71
N GLN A 85 10.67 12.89 -0.52
CA GLN A 85 12.11 12.68 -0.32
C GLN A 85 12.60 11.50 -1.13
N PHE A 86 11.83 10.41 -1.15
CA PHE A 86 12.18 9.23 -1.92
C PHE A 86 12.24 9.57 -3.40
N ARG A 87 11.24 10.28 -3.92
CA ARG A 87 11.23 10.68 -5.33
C ARG A 87 12.44 11.54 -5.67
N ASN A 88 12.76 12.52 -4.85
CA ASN A 88 13.87 13.41 -5.11
C ASN A 88 15.19 12.64 -5.16
N GLN A 89 15.32 11.59 -4.40
CA GLN A 89 16.55 10.81 -4.33
C GLN A 89 16.65 9.74 -5.41
N TYR A 90 15.53 9.11 -5.78
CA TYR A 90 15.54 7.93 -6.62
C TYR A 90 14.83 8.09 -7.96
N GLN A 91 14.23 9.25 -8.23
CA GLN A 91 13.53 9.41 -9.49
C GLN A 91 14.48 9.28 -10.66
N ARG A 92 14.08 8.44 -11.62
CA ARG A 92 14.84 8.28 -12.85
C ARG A 92 14.65 9.50 -13.74
N LYS A 93 15.75 10.01 -14.29
CA LYS A 93 15.73 11.12 -15.23
C LYS A 93 16.18 10.58 -16.58
N ASP A 94 15.28 10.64 -17.52
CA ASP A 94 15.59 10.23 -18.88
C ASP A 94 15.96 11.44 -19.73
#